data_6adc9a6a4acef775e1ffa5d3f1288f4c
#
_entry.id   6adc9a6a4acef775e1ffa5d3f1288f4c
#
_cell.length_a   1.000
_cell.length_b   1.000
_cell.length_c   1.000
_cell.angle_alpha   90.00
_cell.angle_beta   90.00
_cell.angle_gamma   90.00
#
_symmetry.space_group_name_H-M   'P 1'
#
loop_
_entity.id
_entity.type
_entity.pdbx_description
1 polymer ?
#
loop_
_entity_poly.entity_id
_entity_poly.type
_entity_poly.pdbx_seq_one_letter_code
_entity_poly.pdbx_strand_id
1 'polypeptide(L)'
;KAFDRYYFIVGDQNHPSFSAFDCLTPDKLGLLLEETNFLFTHAQFDPEYPEWFTEHKATIGALAKQRKIVFNSAPKFSTSVPLYNTPISFFNDMAESVKNQSYANWELILVNASPDNQELKARVEQETAHDNRIKSINLTENKGISENTNAGVAIASGDFVSFFDHDDILEPDLLFSYAEAIENNDDVDLLYCDEDKLMPDGKLAQPFFKPDFNIDLLRNNNYICHMLTIRKSLLDVLEPNTKEFDGAQDHNLTLRA
;
A
#
# COMPACT_ATOMS: atom_id res chain seq x y z
N LYS A 1 37.44 1.59 -8.21
CA LYS A 1 37.97 0.25 -8.49
C LYS A 1 36.77 -0.62 -8.76
N ALA A 2 36.65 -1.14 -10.00
CA ALA A 2 35.65 -2.13 -10.33
C ALA A 2 36.01 -3.44 -9.60
N PHE A 3 35.00 -4.09 -9.05
CA PHE A 3 35.18 -5.43 -8.50
C PHE A 3 35.31 -6.40 -9.68
N ASP A 4 36.40 -7.15 -9.70
CA ASP A 4 36.68 -8.06 -10.82
C ASP A 4 35.91 -9.39 -10.75
N ARG A 5 35.22 -9.69 -9.61
CA ARG A 5 34.49 -10.95 -9.44
C ARG A 5 33.38 -10.83 -8.39
N TYR A 6 32.25 -11.45 -8.67
CA TYR A 6 31.14 -11.66 -7.74
C TYR A 6 30.94 -13.15 -7.49
N TYR A 7 30.62 -13.51 -6.24
CA TYR A 7 30.38 -14.90 -5.85
C TYR A 7 28.96 -15.03 -5.30
N PHE A 8 28.19 -15.95 -5.82
CA PHE A 8 26.92 -16.35 -5.24
C PHE A 8 27.12 -17.68 -4.51
N ILE A 9 26.68 -17.76 -3.25
CA ILE A 9 26.67 -18.99 -2.47
C ILE A 9 25.23 -19.49 -2.46
N VAL A 10 25.00 -20.63 -3.10
CA VAL A 10 23.71 -21.33 -3.08
C VAL A 10 23.88 -22.61 -2.26
N GLY A 11 23.22 -22.68 -1.11
CA GLY A 11 23.21 -23.84 -0.23
C GLY A 11 23.12 -23.47 1.25
N ASP A 12 22.71 -24.40 2.10
CA ASP A 12 22.73 -24.19 3.53
C ASP A 12 24.14 -24.38 4.12
N GLN A 13 24.39 -23.81 5.31
CA GLN A 13 25.69 -23.84 5.98
C GLN A 13 26.14 -25.27 6.36
N ASN A 14 25.23 -26.23 6.39
CA ASN A 14 25.50 -27.62 6.81
C ASN A 14 25.72 -28.56 5.63
N HIS A 15 25.34 -28.16 4.43
CA HIS A 15 25.49 -28.96 3.22
C HIS A 15 25.96 -28.08 2.04
N PRO A 16 27.21 -27.62 2.04
CA PRO A 16 27.75 -26.88 0.93
C PRO A 16 28.03 -27.81 -0.25
N SER A 17 27.02 -28.09 -1.04
CA SER A 17 27.23 -28.74 -2.34
C SER A 17 27.60 -27.67 -3.37
N PHE A 18 28.84 -27.27 -3.38
CA PHE A 18 29.40 -26.40 -4.40
C PHE A 18 29.64 -27.18 -5.67
N SER A 19 28.73 -27.15 -6.60
CA SER A 19 28.95 -27.80 -7.89
C SER A 19 29.43 -26.88 -9.00
N ALA A 20 29.28 -25.55 -8.88
CA ALA A 20 29.96 -24.59 -9.75
C ALA A 20 29.84 -23.16 -9.19
N PHE A 21 30.96 -22.45 -9.10
CA PHE A 21 30.95 -20.99 -9.03
C PHE A 21 31.11 -20.46 -10.44
N ASP A 22 30.07 -19.86 -11.01
CA ASP A 22 30.26 -19.00 -12.14
C ASP A 22 30.77 -17.66 -11.65
N CYS A 23 32.04 -17.38 -11.91
CA CYS A 23 32.57 -16.03 -11.73
C CYS A 23 31.86 -15.10 -12.72
N LEU A 24 31.05 -14.16 -12.22
CA LEU A 24 30.52 -13.11 -13.07
C LEU A 24 31.67 -12.15 -13.43
N THR A 25 32.12 -12.21 -14.67
CA THR A 25 32.93 -11.16 -15.25
C THR A 25 32.08 -9.92 -15.47
N PRO A 26 32.67 -8.71 -15.58
CA PRO A 26 31.93 -7.50 -15.93
C PRO A 26 31.02 -7.66 -17.16
N ASP A 27 31.48 -8.39 -18.15
CA ASP A 27 30.69 -8.67 -19.37
C ASP A 27 29.48 -9.58 -19.09
N LYS A 28 29.66 -10.65 -18.29
CA LYS A 28 28.56 -11.51 -17.86
C LYS A 28 27.58 -10.78 -16.95
N LEU A 29 28.05 -9.89 -16.09
CA LEU A 29 27.20 -9.04 -15.27
C LEU A 29 26.39 -8.07 -16.14
N GLY A 30 27.01 -7.48 -17.17
CA GLY A 30 26.34 -6.62 -18.15
C GLY A 30 25.22 -7.36 -18.84
N LEU A 31 25.48 -8.57 -19.36
CA LEU A 31 24.45 -9.40 -19.99
C LEU A 31 23.32 -9.78 -19.03
N LEU A 32 23.66 -10.14 -17.78
CA LEU A 32 22.65 -10.47 -16.78
C LEU A 32 21.77 -9.26 -16.41
N LEU A 33 22.37 -8.06 -16.35
CA LEU A 33 21.61 -6.82 -16.12
C LEU A 33 20.73 -6.47 -17.32
N GLU A 34 21.21 -6.66 -18.55
CA GLU A 34 20.40 -6.48 -19.75
C GLU A 34 19.25 -7.48 -19.81
N GLU A 35 19.51 -8.77 -19.49
CA GLU A 35 18.48 -9.80 -19.44
C GLU A 35 17.47 -9.55 -18.32
N THR A 36 17.94 -9.13 -17.15
CA THR A 36 17.09 -8.73 -16.03
C THR A 36 16.25 -7.51 -16.40
N ASN A 37 16.86 -6.47 -16.96
CA ASN A 37 16.12 -5.30 -17.45
C ASN A 37 15.13 -5.66 -18.55
N PHE A 38 15.48 -6.57 -19.45
CA PHE A 38 14.57 -7.08 -20.47
C PHE A 38 13.38 -7.80 -19.83
N LEU A 39 13.62 -8.69 -18.88
CA LEU A 39 12.55 -9.37 -18.15
C LEU A 39 11.68 -8.38 -17.38
N PHE A 40 12.26 -7.42 -16.69
CA PHE A 40 11.49 -6.37 -15.99
C PHE A 40 10.71 -5.47 -16.94
N THR A 41 11.26 -5.10 -18.10
CA THR A 41 10.56 -4.26 -19.07
C THR A 41 9.50 -5.00 -19.87
N HIS A 42 9.62 -6.33 -20.03
CA HIS A 42 8.67 -7.16 -20.79
C HIS A 42 7.69 -7.93 -19.88
N ALA A 43 8.07 -8.22 -18.62
CA ALA A 43 7.14 -8.71 -17.61
C ALA A 43 6.13 -7.64 -17.15
N GLN A 44 6.29 -6.39 -17.59
CA GLN A 44 5.36 -5.30 -17.31
C GLN A 44 3.97 -5.49 -17.95
N PHE A 45 3.85 -6.40 -18.89
CA PHE A 45 2.58 -6.68 -19.55
C PHE A 45 2.31 -8.18 -19.57
N ASP A 46 1.50 -8.65 -18.63
CA ASP A 46 0.88 -9.96 -18.70
C ASP A 46 -0.41 -9.83 -19.54
N PRO A 47 -0.46 -10.38 -20.76
CA PRO A 47 -1.62 -10.24 -21.64
C PRO A 47 -2.87 -10.95 -21.09
N GLU A 48 -2.71 -11.93 -20.19
CA GLU A 48 -3.80 -12.69 -19.60
C GLU A 48 -4.37 -12.02 -18.32
N TYR A 49 -3.60 -11.11 -17.70
CA TYR A 49 -4.00 -10.48 -16.46
C TYR A 49 -5.32 -9.70 -16.51
N PRO A 50 -5.64 -8.90 -17.53
CA PRO A 50 -6.92 -8.17 -17.59
C PRO A 50 -8.14 -9.11 -17.64
N GLU A 51 -8.01 -10.26 -18.30
CA GLU A 51 -9.07 -11.28 -18.33
C GLU A 51 -9.19 -11.97 -16.97
N TRP A 52 -8.08 -12.42 -16.41
CA TRP A 52 -8.00 -12.99 -15.07
C TRP A 52 -8.62 -12.05 -14.02
N PHE A 53 -8.24 -10.78 -14.02
CA PHE A 53 -8.78 -9.78 -13.09
C PHE A 53 -10.31 -9.63 -13.25
N THR A 54 -10.79 -9.59 -14.48
CA THR A 54 -12.24 -9.48 -14.76
C THR A 54 -13.03 -10.67 -14.20
N GLU A 55 -12.45 -11.86 -14.21
CA GLU A 55 -13.07 -13.09 -13.66
C GLU A 55 -12.98 -13.14 -12.12
N HIS A 56 -11.96 -12.54 -11.51
CA HIS A 56 -11.68 -12.67 -10.08
C HIS A 56 -12.13 -11.49 -9.23
N LYS A 57 -12.27 -10.30 -9.82
CA LYS A 57 -12.76 -9.13 -9.09
C LYS A 57 -14.18 -9.33 -8.55
N ALA A 58 -14.49 -8.65 -7.45
CA ALA A 58 -15.80 -8.72 -6.84
C ALA A 58 -16.91 -8.28 -7.80
N THR A 59 -17.88 -9.16 -8.02
CA THR A 59 -19.05 -8.83 -8.84
C THR A 59 -20.00 -7.90 -8.09
N ILE A 60 -20.86 -7.16 -8.82
CA ILE A 60 -21.92 -6.31 -8.22
C ILE A 60 -22.78 -7.13 -7.26
N GLY A 61 -23.08 -8.39 -7.60
CA GLY A 61 -23.85 -9.28 -6.75
C GLY A 61 -23.10 -9.70 -5.48
N ALA A 62 -21.79 -9.90 -5.55
CA ALA A 62 -20.94 -10.17 -4.39
C ALA A 62 -20.89 -8.96 -3.46
N LEU A 63 -20.61 -7.77 -3.99
CA LEU A 63 -20.61 -6.52 -3.22
C LEU A 63 -21.95 -6.24 -2.55
N ALA A 64 -23.07 -6.51 -3.23
CA ALA A 64 -24.40 -6.36 -2.65
C ALA A 64 -24.68 -7.35 -1.49
N LYS A 65 -24.05 -8.53 -1.51
CA LYS A 65 -24.10 -9.50 -0.40
C LYS A 65 -23.19 -9.05 0.74
N GLN A 66 -21.96 -8.63 0.46
CA GLN A 66 -21.00 -8.14 1.44
C GLN A 66 -21.57 -6.99 2.27
N ARG A 67 -22.26 -6.02 1.65
CA ARG A 67 -22.94 -4.90 2.35
C ARG A 67 -24.00 -5.31 3.37
N LYS A 68 -24.46 -6.56 3.35
CA LYS A 68 -25.46 -7.10 4.28
C LYS A 68 -24.85 -7.95 5.39
N ILE A 69 -23.56 -8.27 5.28
CA ILE A 69 -22.86 -9.06 6.28
C ILE A 69 -22.55 -8.14 7.47
N VAL A 70 -22.81 -8.66 8.66
CA VAL A 70 -22.49 -8.01 9.92
C VAL A 70 -21.45 -8.86 10.63
N PHE A 71 -20.27 -8.30 10.85
CA PHE A 71 -19.21 -8.94 11.61
C PHE A 71 -19.42 -8.67 13.11
N ASN A 72 -19.08 -9.63 13.96
CA ASN A 72 -19.18 -9.47 15.42
C ASN A 72 -18.11 -8.51 15.94
N SER A 73 -16.89 -8.60 15.42
CA SER A 73 -15.78 -7.70 15.72
C SER A 73 -16.01 -6.28 15.18
N ALA A 74 -16.70 -6.18 14.02
CA ALA A 74 -17.03 -4.95 13.33
C ALA A 74 -15.91 -3.88 13.37
N PRO A 75 -14.65 -4.20 12.98
CA PRO A 75 -13.52 -3.30 13.13
C PRO A 75 -13.73 -2.00 12.34
N LYS A 76 -13.35 -0.87 12.92
CA LYS A 76 -13.36 0.41 12.22
C LYS A 76 -12.01 0.70 11.61
N PHE A 77 -11.98 1.03 10.31
CA PHE A 77 -10.78 1.41 9.58
C PHE A 77 -10.66 2.93 9.46
N SER A 78 -9.49 3.48 9.80
CA SER A 78 -9.11 4.87 9.54
C SER A 78 -8.16 4.89 8.36
N THR A 79 -8.61 5.28 7.18
CA THR A 79 -7.76 5.42 5.99
C THR A 79 -7.14 6.81 5.99
N SER A 80 -5.83 6.91 6.20
CA SER A 80 -5.09 8.17 6.27
C SER A 80 -4.39 8.46 4.95
N VAL A 81 -4.68 9.63 4.36
CA VAL A 81 -4.16 10.06 3.06
C VAL A 81 -3.48 11.42 3.19
N PRO A 82 -2.15 11.49 3.10
CA PRO A 82 -1.43 12.76 2.96
C PRO A 82 -1.62 13.32 1.53
N LEU A 83 -2.03 14.59 1.45
CA LEU A 83 -2.28 15.29 0.20
C LEU A 83 -1.23 16.38 0.01
N TYR A 84 -0.36 16.24 -0.98
CA TYR A 84 0.60 17.27 -1.35
C TYR A 84 0.66 17.46 -2.86
N ASN A 85 0.28 18.65 -3.31
CA ASN A 85 0.15 18.99 -4.73
C ASN A 85 -0.69 17.99 -5.54
N THR A 86 -1.67 17.37 -4.87
CA THR A 86 -2.51 16.33 -5.43
C THR A 86 -3.35 16.87 -6.58
N PRO A 87 -3.27 16.29 -7.79
CA PRO A 87 -4.19 16.60 -8.88
C PRO A 87 -5.64 16.28 -8.48
N ILE A 88 -6.58 17.13 -8.86
CA ILE A 88 -8.00 16.94 -8.49
C ILE A 88 -8.59 15.64 -9.05
N SER A 89 -8.15 15.19 -10.23
CA SER A 89 -8.55 13.89 -10.78
C SER A 89 -8.16 12.74 -9.85
N PHE A 90 -6.91 12.69 -9.41
CA PHE A 90 -6.41 11.64 -8.49
C PHE A 90 -7.14 11.70 -7.15
N PHE A 91 -7.30 12.91 -6.59
CA PHE A 91 -8.09 13.09 -5.38
C PHE A 91 -9.51 12.52 -5.51
N ASN A 92 -10.18 12.81 -6.63
CA ASN A 92 -11.54 12.31 -6.86
C ASN A 92 -11.59 10.80 -6.95
N ASP A 93 -10.69 10.19 -7.73
CA ASP A 93 -10.65 8.74 -7.94
C ASP A 93 -10.34 8.02 -6.63
N MET A 94 -9.34 8.49 -5.88
CA MET A 94 -8.98 8.00 -4.55
C MET A 94 -10.17 8.07 -3.58
N ALA A 95 -10.77 9.26 -3.41
CA ALA A 95 -11.88 9.46 -2.47
C ALA A 95 -13.11 8.63 -2.84
N GLU A 96 -13.43 8.52 -4.14
CA GLU A 96 -14.53 7.71 -4.62
C GLU A 96 -14.29 6.22 -4.36
N SER A 97 -13.06 5.72 -4.50
CA SER A 97 -12.71 4.32 -4.22
C SER A 97 -12.95 3.94 -2.77
N VAL A 98 -12.65 4.85 -1.83
CA VAL A 98 -12.93 4.64 -0.39
C VAL A 98 -14.45 4.70 -0.13
N LYS A 99 -15.18 5.63 -0.72
CA LYS A 99 -16.64 5.75 -0.54
C LYS A 99 -17.40 4.53 -1.08
N ASN A 100 -16.86 3.88 -2.11
CA ASN A 100 -17.46 2.73 -2.76
C ASN A 100 -17.19 1.40 -2.05
N GLN A 101 -16.44 1.38 -0.96
CA GLN A 101 -16.17 0.17 -0.20
C GLN A 101 -17.46 -0.55 0.19
N SER A 102 -17.47 -1.88 0.06
CA SER A 102 -18.61 -2.72 0.45
C SER A 102 -18.77 -2.83 1.97
N TYR A 103 -17.69 -2.65 2.73
CA TYR A 103 -17.68 -2.53 4.18
C TYR A 103 -17.83 -1.07 4.59
N ALA A 104 -18.80 -0.76 5.45
CA ALA A 104 -19.22 0.62 5.73
C ALA A 104 -18.56 1.27 6.95
N ASN A 105 -17.93 0.49 7.85
CA ASN A 105 -17.34 1.00 9.09
C ASN A 105 -15.93 1.52 8.89
N TRP A 106 -15.81 2.63 8.19
CA TRP A 106 -14.55 3.32 7.92
C TRP A 106 -14.65 4.83 8.15
N GLU A 107 -13.53 5.47 8.26
CA GLU A 107 -13.35 6.90 8.11
C GLU A 107 -12.19 7.21 7.17
N LEU A 108 -12.29 8.29 6.42
CA LEU A 108 -11.24 8.80 5.55
C LEU A 108 -10.66 10.07 6.17
N ILE A 109 -9.35 10.10 6.37
CA ILE A 109 -8.61 11.22 6.97
C ILE A 109 -7.72 11.86 5.92
N LEU A 110 -8.10 13.06 5.48
CA LEU A 110 -7.41 13.83 4.46
C LEU A 110 -6.46 14.83 5.12
N VAL A 111 -5.16 14.62 4.99
CA VAL A 111 -4.15 15.52 5.55
C VAL A 111 -3.64 16.44 4.45
N ASN A 112 -4.26 17.61 4.30
CA ASN A 112 -3.89 18.58 3.27
C ASN A 112 -2.62 19.36 3.68
N ALA A 113 -1.51 19.05 3.03
CA ALA A 113 -0.21 19.67 3.21
C ALA A 113 0.11 20.68 2.07
N SER A 114 -0.92 21.17 1.34
CA SER A 114 -0.79 22.14 0.25
C SER A 114 -1.53 23.43 0.61
N PRO A 115 -1.02 24.25 1.55
CA PRO A 115 -1.76 25.41 2.07
C PRO A 115 -2.12 26.44 1.01
N ASP A 116 -1.32 26.56 -0.05
CA ASP A 116 -1.53 27.52 -1.15
C ASP A 116 -2.46 26.98 -2.25
N ASN A 117 -2.78 25.69 -2.26
CA ASN A 117 -3.67 25.09 -3.26
C ASN A 117 -5.14 25.26 -2.85
N GLN A 118 -5.73 26.36 -3.27
CA GLN A 118 -7.13 26.71 -2.92
C GLN A 118 -8.14 25.75 -3.57
N GLU A 119 -7.83 25.20 -4.75
CA GLU A 119 -8.71 24.26 -5.45
C GLU A 119 -8.81 22.94 -4.67
N LEU A 120 -7.65 22.36 -4.29
CA LEU A 120 -7.60 21.16 -3.47
C LEU A 120 -8.29 21.38 -2.11
N LYS A 121 -8.03 22.52 -1.47
CA LYS A 121 -8.66 22.85 -0.20
C LYS A 121 -10.18 22.89 -0.31
N ALA A 122 -10.72 23.59 -1.32
CA ALA A 122 -12.15 23.66 -1.55
C ALA A 122 -12.77 22.29 -1.83
N ARG A 123 -12.05 21.43 -2.55
CA ARG A 123 -12.50 20.07 -2.85
C ARG A 123 -12.52 19.18 -1.61
N VAL A 124 -11.50 19.27 -0.74
CA VAL A 124 -11.45 18.59 0.57
C VAL A 124 -12.61 19.07 1.47
N GLU A 125 -12.86 20.37 1.55
CA GLU A 125 -13.96 20.94 2.32
C GLU A 125 -15.33 20.46 1.80
N GLN A 126 -15.48 20.32 0.50
CA GLN A 126 -16.70 19.78 -0.11
C GLN A 126 -16.93 18.32 0.30
N GLU A 127 -15.93 17.45 0.25
CA GLU A 127 -16.06 16.04 0.66
C GLU A 127 -16.40 15.92 2.15
N THR A 128 -15.73 16.66 3.01
CA THR A 128 -16.01 16.64 4.46
C THR A 128 -17.40 17.16 4.82
N ALA A 129 -17.96 18.06 4.02
CA ALA A 129 -19.32 18.56 4.22
C ALA A 129 -20.40 17.56 3.78
N HIS A 130 -20.08 16.67 2.83
CA HIS A 130 -21.05 15.72 2.27
C HIS A 130 -21.09 14.37 3.01
N ASP A 131 -19.98 13.93 3.59
CA ASP A 131 -19.90 12.65 4.32
C ASP A 131 -19.20 12.85 5.68
N ASN A 132 -19.90 12.61 6.76
CA ASN A 132 -19.38 12.77 8.12
C ASN A 132 -18.30 11.75 8.53
N ARG A 133 -18.09 10.73 7.72
CA ARG A 133 -16.98 9.78 7.85
C ARG A 133 -15.68 10.34 7.30
N ILE A 134 -15.74 11.42 6.52
CA ILE A 134 -14.55 12.08 5.96
C ILE A 134 -14.13 13.23 6.88
N LYS A 135 -12.90 13.18 7.34
CA LYS A 135 -12.27 14.20 8.18
C LYS A 135 -11.10 14.83 7.43
N SER A 136 -10.77 16.07 7.77
CA SER A 136 -9.59 16.71 7.19
C SER A 136 -8.78 17.49 8.21
N ILE A 137 -7.48 17.57 7.96
CA ILE A 137 -6.53 18.48 8.60
C ILE A 137 -5.93 19.34 7.50
N ASN A 138 -5.97 20.67 7.66
CA ASN A 138 -5.21 21.57 6.80
C ASN A 138 -3.94 21.99 7.53
N LEU A 139 -2.79 21.54 7.04
CA LEU A 139 -1.49 21.94 7.58
C LEU A 139 -1.12 23.33 7.05
N THR A 140 -0.38 24.09 7.86
CA THR A 140 0.11 25.42 7.48
C THR A 140 1.30 25.36 6.54
N GLU A 141 1.98 24.22 6.46
CA GLU A 141 3.11 23.94 5.59
C GLU A 141 3.24 22.45 5.33
N ASN A 142 3.92 22.05 4.27
CA ASN A 142 4.31 20.67 4.05
C ASN A 142 5.52 20.32 4.93
N LYS A 143 5.34 19.39 5.86
CA LYS A 143 6.38 18.95 6.80
C LYS A 143 7.14 17.71 6.34
N GLY A 144 6.83 17.17 5.18
CA GLY A 144 7.34 15.90 4.67
C GLY A 144 6.38 14.74 4.93
N ILE A 145 6.59 13.63 4.21
CA ILE A 145 5.64 12.51 4.20
C ILE A 145 5.46 11.91 5.60
N SER A 146 6.53 11.73 6.37
CA SER A 146 6.48 11.15 7.71
C SER A 146 5.61 11.98 8.67
N GLU A 147 5.85 13.29 8.77
CA GLU A 147 5.09 14.15 9.68
C GLU A 147 3.64 14.37 9.22
N ASN A 148 3.40 14.46 7.91
CA ASN A 148 2.04 14.55 7.36
C ASN A 148 1.26 13.27 7.67
N THR A 149 1.86 12.10 7.50
CA THR A 149 1.25 10.80 7.86
C THR A 149 0.95 10.72 9.36
N ASN A 150 1.90 11.12 10.22
CA ASN A 150 1.70 11.15 11.67
C ASN A 150 0.52 12.03 12.09
N ALA A 151 0.32 13.16 11.40
CA ALA A 151 -0.83 14.03 11.68
C ALA A 151 -2.17 13.33 11.41
N GLY A 152 -2.27 12.49 10.38
CA GLY A 152 -3.43 11.66 10.10
C GLY A 152 -3.64 10.57 11.15
N VAL A 153 -2.56 9.86 11.51
CA VAL A 153 -2.59 8.81 12.55
C VAL A 153 -3.06 9.37 13.90
N ALA A 154 -2.66 10.59 14.24
CA ALA A 154 -2.99 11.24 15.52
C ALA A 154 -4.49 11.49 15.71
N ILE A 155 -5.26 11.67 14.64
CA ILE A 155 -6.73 11.88 14.71
C ILE A 155 -7.53 10.64 14.31
N ALA A 156 -6.86 9.55 13.95
CA ALA A 156 -7.49 8.29 13.63
C ALA A 156 -8.24 7.74 14.86
N SER A 157 -9.51 7.38 14.66
CA SER A 157 -10.38 6.85 15.71
C SER A 157 -10.85 5.41 15.45
N GLY A 158 -10.32 4.78 14.38
CA GLY A 158 -10.58 3.39 14.05
C GLY A 158 -9.71 2.42 14.86
N ASP A 159 -10.11 1.16 14.85
CA ASP A 159 -9.36 0.08 15.45
C ASP A 159 -8.09 -0.24 14.67
N PHE A 160 -8.11 0.04 13.37
CA PHE A 160 -7.00 -0.11 12.44
C PHE A 160 -6.78 1.16 11.65
N VAL A 161 -5.52 1.47 11.34
CA VAL A 161 -5.12 2.60 10.49
C VAL A 161 -4.52 2.07 9.21
N SER A 162 -5.08 2.48 8.10
CA SER A 162 -4.60 2.18 6.75
C SER A 162 -3.83 3.38 6.20
N PHE A 163 -2.64 3.11 5.68
CA PHE A 163 -1.77 4.09 5.02
C PHE A 163 -2.03 4.03 3.52
N PHE A 164 -2.52 5.13 2.96
CA PHE A 164 -3.01 5.16 1.59
C PHE A 164 -2.53 6.40 0.87
N ASP A 165 -2.07 6.25 -0.37
CA ASP A 165 -1.55 7.35 -1.16
C ASP A 165 -2.66 8.04 -1.97
N HIS A 166 -2.44 9.31 -2.29
CA HIS A 166 -3.45 10.15 -2.92
C HIS A 166 -3.66 9.88 -4.42
N ASP A 167 -2.80 9.08 -5.02
CA ASP A 167 -2.80 8.66 -6.43
C ASP A 167 -3.15 7.18 -6.64
N ASP A 168 -3.52 6.49 -5.55
CA ASP A 168 -3.95 5.10 -5.57
C ASP A 168 -5.48 4.96 -5.53
N ILE A 169 -5.98 3.78 -5.91
CA ILE A 169 -7.40 3.40 -5.94
C ILE A 169 -7.58 2.06 -5.25
N LEU A 170 -8.60 1.94 -4.41
CA LEU A 170 -8.96 0.69 -3.74
C LEU A 170 -10.00 -0.10 -4.53
N GLU A 171 -9.82 -1.41 -4.65
CA GLU A 171 -10.91 -2.29 -5.06
C GLU A 171 -12.05 -2.26 -4.02
N PRO A 172 -13.33 -2.34 -4.45
CA PRO A 172 -14.47 -2.02 -3.60
C PRO A 172 -14.72 -3.03 -2.47
N ASP A 173 -14.04 -4.15 -2.42
CA ASP A 173 -14.17 -5.20 -1.39
C ASP A 173 -12.94 -5.32 -0.47
N LEU A 174 -11.97 -4.43 -0.60
CA LEU A 174 -10.74 -4.51 0.20
C LEU A 174 -11.01 -4.44 1.70
N LEU A 175 -11.74 -3.42 2.17
CA LEU A 175 -12.03 -3.29 3.61
C LEU A 175 -12.95 -4.39 4.13
N PHE A 176 -13.79 -4.97 3.26
CA PHE A 176 -14.57 -6.15 3.61
C PHE A 176 -13.65 -7.36 3.85
N SER A 177 -12.71 -7.60 2.96
CA SER A 177 -11.73 -8.71 3.07
C SER A 177 -10.87 -8.56 4.33
N TYR A 178 -10.47 -7.33 4.67
CA TYR A 178 -9.76 -7.06 5.92
C TYR A 178 -10.62 -7.31 7.15
N ALA A 179 -11.88 -6.88 7.15
CA ALA A 179 -12.81 -7.13 8.24
C ALA A 179 -13.07 -8.64 8.42
N GLU A 180 -13.20 -9.38 7.32
CA GLU A 180 -13.35 -10.84 7.34
C GLU A 180 -12.11 -11.55 7.89
N ALA A 181 -10.90 -11.10 7.53
CA ALA A 181 -9.66 -11.63 8.07
C ALA A 181 -9.56 -11.41 9.58
N ILE A 182 -9.95 -10.23 10.08
CA ILE A 182 -9.97 -9.91 11.52
C ILE A 182 -11.04 -10.73 12.25
N GLU A 183 -12.23 -10.90 11.66
CA GLU A 183 -13.30 -11.73 12.25
C GLU A 183 -12.87 -13.19 12.43
N ASN A 184 -12.03 -13.69 11.54
CA ASN A 184 -11.53 -15.08 11.56
C ASN A 184 -10.25 -15.26 12.40
N ASN A 185 -9.59 -14.17 12.81
CA ASN A 185 -8.35 -14.20 13.59
C ASN A 185 -8.20 -12.94 14.44
N ASP A 186 -8.44 -13.08 15.73
CA ASP A 186 -8.39 -11.96 16.71
C ASP A 186 -6.97 -11.39 16.90
N ASP A 187 -5.92 -12.15 16.56
CA ASP A 187 -4.52 -11.80 16.78
C ASP A 187 -3.90 -11.01 15.59
N VAL A 188 -4.72 -10.57 14.63
CA VAL A 188 -4.23 -9.76 13.50
C VAL A 188 -3.84 -8.38 13.95
N ASP A 189 -2.58 -8.01 13.81
CA ASP A 189 -2.07 -6.66 14.09
C ASP A 189 -1.69 -5.89 12.82
N LEU A 190 -1.39 -6.62 11.71
CA LEU A 190 -1.00 -6.02 10.44
C LEU A 190 -1.68 -6.76 9.29
N LEU A 191 -2.16 -6.00 8.32
CA LEU A 191 -2.78 -6.47 7.08
C LEU A 191 -2.12 -5.79 5.89
N TYR A 192 -2.02 -6.50 4.79
CA TYR A 192 -1.62 -5.98 3.49
C TYR A 192 -2.34 -6.76 2.38
N CYS A 193 -2.34 -6.21 1.18
CA CYS A 193 -3.01 -6.82 0.02
C CYS A 193 -2.10 -6.87 -1.19
N ASP A 194 -2.51 -7.64 -2.19
CA ASP A 194 -1.95 -7.58 -3.53
C ASP A 194 -2.20 -6.21 -4.16
N GLU A 195 -1.43 -5.88 -5.18
CA GLU A 195 -1.55 -4.63 -5.92
C GLU A 195 -1.31 -4.84 -7.41
N ASP A 196 -1.77 -3.91 -8.21
CA ASP A 196 -1.44 -3.80 -9.63
C ASP A 196 -1.23 -2.32 -10.01
N LYS A 197 -1.00 -2.04 -11.27
CA LYS A 197 -0.82 -0.67 -11.76
C LYS A 197 -1.94 -0.28 -12.70
N LEU A 198 -2.60 0.84 -12.36
CA LEU A 198 -3.54 1.49 -13.27
C LEU A 198 -2.76 2.34 -14.28
N MET A 199 -2.78 1.90 -15.53
CA MET A 199 -2.06 2.56 -16.62
C MET A 199 -2.83 3.80 -17.10
N PRO A 200 -2.15 4.78 -17.76
CA PRO A 200 -2.80 6.00 -18.27
C PRO A 200 -3.94 5.74 -19.29
N ASP A 201 -3.97 4.59 -19.92
CA ASP A 201 -5.05 4.16 -20.83
C ASP A 201 -6.22 3.48 -20.10
N GLY A 202 -6.17 3.43 -18.76
CA GLY A 202 -7.19 2.83 -17.89
C GLY A 202 -7.09 1.31 -17.75
N LYS A 203 -6.06 0.68 -18.32
CA LYS A 203 -5.84 -0.76 -18.16
C LYS A 203 -5.07 -1.06 -16.89
N LEU A 204 -5.37 -2.22 -16.30
CA LEU A 204 -4.59 -2.79 -15.20
C LEU A 204 -3.44 -3.62 -15.75
N ALA A 205 -2.28 -3.50 -15.12
CA ALA A 205 -1.04 -4.16 -15.53
C ALA A 205 -0.14 -4.41 -14.32
N GLN A 206 0.90 -5.20 -14.50
CA GLN A 206 1.95 -5.43 -13.51
C GLN A 206 1.40 -5.91 -12.16
N PRO A 207 0.58 -6.98 -12.12
CA PRO A 207 0.09 -7.50 -10.85
C PRO A 207 1.26 -7.91 -9.95
N PHE A 208 1.15 -7.55 -8.68
CA PHE A 208 2.07 -8.00 -7.66
C PHE A 208 1.30 -8.82 -6.62
N PHE A 209 1.28 -10.12 -6.81
CA PHE A 209 0.74 -11.09 -5.86
C PHE A 209 1.77 -11.31 -4.74
N LYS A 210 1.47 -10.79 -3.57
CA LYS A 210 2.40 -10.78 -2.45
C LYS A 210 2.37 -12.12 -1.71
N PRO A 211 3.54 -12.63 -1.28
CA PRO A 211 3.59 -13.85 -0.47
C PRO A 211 3.03 -13.58 0.94
N ASP A 212 2.78 -14.67 1.67
CA ASP A 212 2.60 -14.59 3.12
C ASP A 212 3.80 -13.91 3.79
N PHE A 213 3.60 -13.45 5.04
CA PHE A 213 4.62 -12.70 5.75
C PHE A 213 5.97 -13.44 5.79
N ASN A 214 7.00 -12.76 5.31
CA ASN A 214 8.37 -13.24 5.28
C ASN A 214 9.33 -12.13 5.72
N ILE A 215 9.87 -12.27 6.92
CA ILE A 215 10.75 -11.25 7.52
C ILE A 215 12.06 -11.06 6.74
N ASP A 216 12.61 -12.12 6.14
CA ASP A 216 13.86 -12.01 5.40
C ASP A 216 13.63 -11.29 4.05
N LEU A 217 12.48 -11.51 3.41
CA LEU A 217 12.08 -10.75 2.24
C LEU A 217 11.84 -9.28 2.61
N LEU A 218 11.10 -9.02 3.72
CA LEU A 218 10.82 -7.66 4.18
C LEU A 218 12.09 -6.88 4.50
N ARG A 219 13.10 -7.51 5.09
CA ARG A 219 14.41 -6.86 5.36
C ARG A 219 15.15 -6.46 4.09
N ASN A 220 14.90 -7.12 2.98
CA ASN A 220 15.54 -6.84 1.70
C ASN A 220 14.73 -5.94 0.78
N ASN A 221 13.41 -5.98 0.88
CA ASN A 221 12.50 -5.24 0.01
C ASN A 221 11.19 -4.94 0.72
N ASN A 222 10.69 -3.72 0.57
CA ASN A 222 9.36 -3.33 1.03
C ASN A 222 8.27 -3.93 0.12
N TYR A 223 8.05 -5.24 0.22
CA TYR A 223 7.03 -5.90 -0.59
C TYR A 223 5.61 -5.69 -0.07
N ILE A 224 5.46 -5.28 1.18
CA ILE A 224 4.14 -5.04 1.81
C ILE A 224 3.48 -3.78 1.25
N CYS A 225 4.24 -2.71 1.04
CA CYS A 225 3.90 -1.37 0.57
C CYS A 225 2.39 -1.07 0.57
N HIS A 226 1.69 -0.92 -0.49
CA HIS A 226 0.27 -0.58 -0.52
C HIS A 226 -0.65 -1.84 -0.52
N MET A 227 -1.78 -1.90 0.24
CA MET A 227 -2.15 -0.94 1.28
C MET A 227 -1.80 -1.54 2.64
N LEU A 228 -0.85 -0.93 3.34
CA LEU A 228 -0.49 -1.31 4.70
C LEU A 228 -1.59 -0.86 5.68
N THR A 229 -2.06 -1.78 6.51
CA THR A 229 -3.03 -1.49 7.57
C THR A 229 -2.55 -2.08 8.89
N ILE A 230 -2.47 -1.27 9.93
CA ILE A 230 -1.91 -1.67 11.23
C ILE A 230 -2.94 -1.39 12.33
N ARG A 231 -3.03 -2.30 13.32
CA ARG A 231 -3.87 -2.11 14.51
C ARG A 231 -3.48 -0.83 15.25
N LYS A 232 -4.47 0.00 15.58
CA LYS A 232 -4.22 1.30 16.22
C LYS A 232 -3.49 1.18 17.55
N SER A 233 -3.82 0.18 18.36
CA SER A 233 -3.15 -0.05 19.64
C SER A 233 -1.66 -0.42 19.50
N LEU A 234 -1.27 -1.08 18.40
CA LEU A 234 0.14 -1.30 18.07
C LEU A 234 0.81 0.01 17.67
N LEU A 235 0.18 0.83 16.79
CA LEU A 235 0.70 2.14 16.42
C LEU A 235 0.89 3.08 17.62
N ASP A 236 0.03 2.97 18.65
CA ASP A 236 0.11 3.81 19.84
C ASP A 236 1.34 3.53 20.72
N VAL A 237 1.95 2.34 20.58
CA VAL A 237 3.17 1.97 21.33
C VAL A 237 4.43 2.07 20.47
N LEU A 238 4.29 2.20 19.14
CA LEU A 238 5.40 2.47 18.25
C LEU A 238 5.76 3.96 18.24
N GLU A 239 7.06 4.26 18.04
CA GLU A 239 7.46 5.63 17.82
C GLU A 239 6.87 6.15 16.50
N PRO A 240 6.46 7.43 16.42
CA PRO A 240 6.02 8.05 15.18
C PRO A 240 7.07 7.95 14.07
N ASN A 241 6.64 8.03 12.83
CA ASN A 241 7.57 8.15 11.70
C ASN A 241 8.42 9.41 11.85
N THR A 242 9.68 9.33 11.51
CA THR A 242 10.62 10.45 11.59
C THR A 242 11.08 10.87 10.21
N LYS A 243 11.41 12.14 10.07
CA LYS A 243 11.89 12.74 8.82
C LYS A 243 13.15 12.07 8.25
N GLU A 244 13.93 11.40 9.09
CA GLU A 244 15.10 10.64 8.65
C GLU A 244 14.76 9.52 7.66
N PHE A 245 13.53 9.03 7.72
CA PHE A 245 13.03 7.96 6.87
C PHE A 245 12.09 8.46 5.77
N ASP A 246 12.01 9.76 5.48
CA ASP A 246 11.22 10.27 4.37
C ASP A 246 11.60 9.55 3.06
N GLY A 247 10.62 8.92 2.40
CA GLY A 247 10.80 8.07 1.22
C GLY A 247 11.04 6.59 1.52
N ALA A 248 11.17 6.19 2.79
CA ALA A 248 11.22 4.81 3.27
C ALA A 248 10.47 4.65 4.60
N GLN A 249 9.59 5.60 4.94
CA GLN A 249 8.87 5.66 6.21
C GLN A 249 7.92 4.48 6.42
N ASP A 250 7.30 4.01 5.38
CA ASP A 250 6.41 2.85 5.34
C ASP A 250 7.17 1.55 5.60
N HIS A 251 8.33 1.36 4.94
CA HIS A 251 9.20 0.21 5.17
C HIS A 251 9.76 0.22 6.59
N ASN A 252 10.22 1.39 7.07
CA ASN A 252 10.69 1.53 8.45
C ASN A 252 9.58 1.23 9.45
N LEU A 253 8.36 1.73 9.22
CA LEU A 253 7.20 1.45 10.08
C LEU A 253 6.88 -0.04 10.11
N THR A 254 6.81 -0.68 8.94
CA THR A 254 6.50 -2.12 8.83
C THR A 254 7.55 -3.00 9.52
N LEU A 255 8.84 -2.62 9.48
CA LEU A 255 9.91 -3.34 10.17
C LEU A 255 9.87 -3.18 11.69
N ARG A 256 9.17 -2.17 12.22
CA ARG A 256 9.00 -1.92 13.66
C ARG A 256 7.70 -2.50 14.21
N ALA A 257 6.72 -2.72 13.34
CA ALA A 257 5.43 -3.34 13.65
C ALA A 257 5.55 -4.88 13.74
#